data_1c2044e3c9e7def7e0a3e48aedd69095
#
_entry.id   1c2044e3c9e7def7e0a3e48aedd69095
#
_cell.length_a   1.000
_cell.length_b   1.000
_cell.length_c   1.000
_cell.angle_alpha   90.00
_cell.angle_beta   90.00
_cell.angle_gamma   90.00
#
_symmetry.space_group_name_H-M   'P 1'
#
loop_
_entity.id
_entity.type
_entity.pdbx_description
1 polymer ?
#
loop_
_entity_poly.entity_id
_entity_poly.type
_entity_poly.pdbx_seq_one_letter_code
_entity_poly.pdbx_strand_id
1 'polypeptide(L)'
;IVRIPYKSKMGKQCLLSLIDTPGHVDFNYEVSRSLAACEGALLVVDATQGVEAQTLANVYLALDHNHEIIPVLNKIDLPSSDVERVKSEIEEDIGLDCPKALPVSAKTGDGVPDVLEAIVERLPAPEGNPNAPLKALIFDSWYDSYQGVVVMFRIMDGTLRKGDKIELFATKKTYEVIRLGVFSPESRDMDQLSAGEVGFLCGNIKELGDAKVGDTITLAERPCAEAVPGFKEVKAVVFCGLYPSDPSDYEQLKFALEKLQLNDAAFSWEPETSQALGFGFRCGFLGLLHMEIIQERLEREFQVDLIATAPSVIYRVETTDGKTTEIDNPSKLPDPARITNLYEPYVRIDIHVPSDYVGNVMKLCEEKRGIQKNMGYLAQNRVVITYEL
;
A
#
# COMPACT_ATOMS: atom_id res chain seq x y z
N ILE A 1 -1.48 12.04 4.86
CA ILE A 1 -1.30 13.11 3.85
C ILE A 1 -1.36 14.46 4.53
N VAL A 2 -0.45 15.36 4.17
CA VAL A 2 -0.46 16.72 4.71
C VAL A 2 -0.12 17.72 3.61
N ARG A 3 -0.87 18.83 3.57
CA ARG A 3 -0.59 19.99 2.71
C ARG A 3 0.21 21.02 3.47
N ILE A 4 1.35 21.43 2.90
CA ILE A 4 2.28 22.37 3.50
C ILE A 4 2.41 23.60 2.60
N PRO A 5 1.95 24.81 3.02
CA PRO A 5 2.31 26.04 2.34
C PRO A 5 3.80 26.29 2.51
N TYR A 6 4.53 26.46 1.42
CA TYR A 6 5.97 26.67 1.45
C TYR A 6 6.37 27.88 0.59
N LYS A 7 7.26 28.72 1.11
CA LYS A 7 7.87 29.80 0.36
C LYS A 7 9.34 29.48 0.15
N SER A 8 9.72 29.18 -1.09
CA SER A 8 11.10 28.84 -1.42
C SER A 8 12.07 29.98 -1.18
N LYS A 9 13.37 29.70 -1.07
CA LYS A 9 14.44 30.67 -0.95
C LYS A 9 14.44 31.68 -2.13
N MET A 10 13.95 31.27 -3.29
CA MET A 10 13.79 32.16 -4.46
C MET A 10 12.48 32.97 -4.43
N GLY A 11 11.71 32.91 -3.35
CA GLY A 11 10.47 33.68 -3.19
C GLY A 11 9.23 33.09 -3.85
N LYS A 12 9.31 31.91 -4.51
CA LYS A 12 8.17 31.19 -5.10
C LYS A 12 7.27 30.67 -3.98
N GLN A 13 5.97 30.96 -4.05
CA GLN A 13 4.98 30.36 -3.15
C GLN A 13 4.50 29.03 -3.76
N CYS A 14 4.62 27.96 -2.99
CA CYS A 14 4.26 26.63 -3.40
C CYS A 14 3.31 25.99 -2.37
N LEU A 15 2.48 25.06 -2.81
CA LEU A 15 1.74 24.14 -1.97
C LEU A 15 2.33 22.75 -2.19
N LEU A 16 2.93 22.18 -1.15
CA LEU A 16 3.49 20.84 -1.17
C LEU A 16 2.46 19.90 -0.53
N SER A 17 2.18 18.78 -1.17
CA SER A 17 1.37 17.71 -0.60
C SER A 17 2.28 16.51 -0.33
N LEU A 18 2.46 16.16 0.94
CA LEU A 18 3.26 15.00 1.34
C LEU A 18 2.34 13.83 1.66
N ILE A 19 2.61 12.69 1.05
CA ILE A 19 1.96 11.41 1.33
C ILE A 19 3.00 10.51 1.98
N ASP A 20 2.78 10.13 3.23
CA ASP A 20 3.60 9.16 3.93
C ASP A 20 3.15 7.75 3.59
N THR A 21 4.10 6.85 3.35
CA THR A 21 3.85 5.47 2.95
C THR A 21 4.58 4.50 3.88
N PRO A 22 3.98 3.34 4.19
CA PRO A 22 4.70 2.28 4.89
C PRO A 22 5.88 1.77 4.05
N GLY A 23 6.95 1.34 4.71
CA GLY A 23 8.14 0.81 4.03
C GLY A 23 8.09 -0.70 3.78
N HIS A 24 7.28 -1.46 4.51
CA HIS A 24 7.27 -2.93 4.50
C HIS A 24 6.60 -3.50 3.24
N VAL A 25 7.13 -4.63 2.76
CA VAL A 25 6.69 -5.27 1.49
C VAL A 25 5.22 -5.70 1.49
N ASP A 26 4.63 -6.03 2.64
CA ASP A 26 3.20 -6.38 2.74
C ASP A 26 2.30 -5.22 2.32
N PHE A 27 2.80 -3.98 2.39
CA PHE A 27 2.07 -2.76 2.06
C PHE A 27 2.45 -2.16 0.69
N ASN A 28 3.10 -2.91 -0.19
CA ASN A 28 3.45 -2.47 -1.54
C ASN A 28 2.24 -1.90 -2.31
N TYR A 29 1.06 -2.41 -2.02
CA TYR A 29 -0.18 -1.92 -2.59
C TYR A 29 -0.49 -0.47 -2.17
N GLU A 30 -0.33 -0.13 -0.89
CA GLU A 30 -0.51 1.25 -0.40
C GLU A 30 0.54 2.18 -0.98
N VAL A 31 1.79 1.72 -1.08
CA VAL A 31 2.89 2.45 -1.72
C VAL A 31 2.56 2.75 -3.18
N SER A 32 2.14 1.74 -3.95
CA SER A 32 1.79 1.91 -5.36
C SER A 32 0.63 2.89 -5.59
N ARG A 33 -0.40 2.86 -4.72
CA ARG A 33 -1.52 3.81 -4.78
C ARG A 33 -1.08 5.24 -4.49
N SER A 34 -0.24 5.40 -3.48
CA SER A 34 0.30 6.71 -3.10
C SER A 34 1.18 7.30 -4.20
N LEU A 35 2.05 6.48 -4.79
CA LEU A 35 2.88 6.89 -5.92
C LEU A 35 2.04 7.36 -7.11
N ALA A 36 0.97 6.65 -7.47
CA ALA A 36 0.09 7.07 -8.57
C ALA A 36 -0.57 8.45 -8.34
N ALA A 37 -0.60 8.93 -7.10
CA ALA A 37 -1.12 10.24 -6.73
C ALA A 37 -0.01 11.31 -6.59
N CYS A 38 1.25 11.00 -6.91
CA CYS A 38 2.41 11.89 -6.72
C CYS A 38 3.10 12.22 -8.05
N GLU A 39 3.91 13.29 -8.06
CA GLU A 39 4.80 13.67 -9.16
C GLU A 39 6.23 13.18 -8.97
N GLY A 40 6.58 12.74 -7.77
CA GLY A 40 7.90 12.24 -7.44
C GLY A 40 7.95 11.66 -6.04
N ALA A 41 9.09 11.12 -5.66
CA ALA A 41 9.28 10.43 -4.40
C ALA A 41 10.53 10.92 -3.65
N LEU A 42 10.45 10.94 -2.33
CA LEU A 42 11.60 11.05 -1.46
C LEU A 42 12.00 9.66 -1.00
N LEU A 43 13.20 9.23 -1.35
CA LEU A 43 13.77 7.98 -0.88
C LEU A 43 14.47 8.22 0.44
N VAL A 44 13.79 7.96 1.56
CA VAL A 44 14.35 8.18 2.90
C VAL A 44 15.09 6.92 3.36
N VAL A 45 16.41 7.02 3.50
CA VAL A 45 17.30 5.93 3.92
C VAL A 45 17.89 6.25 5.29
N ASP A 46 17.94 5.27 6.17
CA ASP A 46 18.62 5.39 7.46
C ASP A 46 20.14 5.37 7.26
N ALA A 47 20.82 6.48 7.58
CA ALA A 47 22.27 6.61 7.42
C ALA A 47 23.09 5.65 8.32
N THR A 48 22.46 4.99 9.27
CA THR A 48 23.13 3.97 10.12
C THR A 48 23.01 2.56 9.54
N GLN A 49 21.89 2.25 8.88
CA GLN A 49 21.59 0.92 8.34
C GLN A 49 21.99 0.79 6.87
N GLY A 50 21.73 1.84 6.06
CA GLY A 50 22.00 1.82 4.63
C GLY A 50 20.81 1.30 3.81
N VAL A 51 21.12 0.78 2.62
CA VAL A 51 20.11 0.24 1.68
C VAL A 51 19.66 -1.14 2.10
N GLU A 52 18.39 -1.26 2.44
CA GLU A 52 17.74 -2.53 2.80
C GLU A 52 16.90 -3.09 1.62
N ALA A 53 16.47 -4.34 1.73
CA ALA A 53 15.66 -5.00 0.69
C ALA A 53 14.35 -4.24 0.40
N GLN A 54 13.70 -3.70 1.44
CA GLN A 54 12.47 -2.89 1.30
C GLN A 54 12.76 -1.58 0.57
N THR A 55 13.93 -0.97 0.77
CA THR A 55 14.36 0.23 0.05
C THR A 55 14.38 -0.02 -1.45
N LEU A 56 14.99 -1.13 -1.87
CA LEU A 56 15.04 -1.55 -3.28
C LEU A 56 13.65 -1.79 -3.86
N ALA A 57 12.80 -2.54 -3.15
CA ALA A 57 11.45 -2.84 -3.60
C ALA A 57 10.63 -1.56 -3.86
N ASN A 58 10.68 -0.60 -2.93
CA ASN A 58 9.95 0.66 -3.04
C ASN A 58 10.51 1.58 -4.14
N VAL A 59 11.83 1.57 -4.35
CA VAL A 59 12.45 2.32 -5.46
C VAL A 59 11.99 1.79 -6.81
N TYR A 60 11.96 0.47 -7.00
CA TYR A 60 11.47 -0.11 -8.26
C TYR A 60 10.01 0.27 -8.53
N LEU A 61 9.15 0.28 -7.51
CA LEU A 61 7.77 0.76 -7.66
C LEU A 61 7.72 2.24 -8.09
N ALA A 62 8.58 3.11 -7.53
CA ALA A 62 8.64 4.51 -7.93
C ALA A 62 9.15 4.68 -9.37
N LEU A 63 10.13 3.89 -9.78
CA LEU A 63 10.67 3.89 -11.15
C LEU A 63 9.63 3.40 -12.17
N ASP A 64 8.81 2.41 -11.83
CA ASP A 64 7.70 1.93 -12.68
C ASP A 64 6.67 3.03 -12.97
N HIS A 65 6.54 4.01 -12.06
CA HIS A 65 5.71 5.20 -12.25
C HIS A 65 6.44 6.36 -12.95
N ASN A 66 7.69 6.18 -13.38
CA ASN A 66 8.56 7.22 -13.96
C ASN A 66 8.78 8.43 -13.05
N HIS A 67 8.81 8.23 -11.74
CA HIS A 67 9.01 9.32 -10.79
C HIS A 67 10.45 9.75 -10.71
N GLU A 68 10.66 11.06 -10.57
CA GLU A 68 11.92 11.61 -10.06
C GLU A 68 12.06 11.23 -8.59
N ILE A 69 13.23 10.66 -8.24
CA ILE A 69 13.50 10.19 -6.88
C ILE A 69 14.61 11.05 -6.28
N ILE A 70 14.32 11.64 -5.11
CA ILE A 70 15.29 12.44 -4.35
C ILE A 70 15.78 11.60 -3.16
N PRO A 71 17.05 11.15 -3.14
CA PRO A 71 17.61 10.45 -1.99
C PRO A 71 17.78 11.38 -0.78
N VAL A 72 17.29 10.95 0.38
CA VAL A 72 17.37 11.65 1.67
C VAL A 72 17.95 10.69 2.70
N LEU A 73 19.10 11.04 3.27
CA LEU A 73 19.82 10.23 4.27
C LEU A 73 19.48 10.72 5.67
N ASN A 74 18.63 10.01 6.36
CA ASN A 74 18.13 10.41 7.68
C ASN A 74 18.97 9.84 8.82
N LYS A 75 18.78 10.41 10.01
CA LYS A 75 19.44 10.04 11.27
C LYS A 75 20.95 10.37 11.31
N ILE A 76 21.36 11.45 10.64
CA ILE A 76 22.78 11.90 10.68
C ILE A 76 23.22 12.38 12.07
N ASP A 77 22.30 12.62 12.99
CA ASP A 77 22.56 12.93 14.39
C ASP A 77 23.10 11.75 15.21
N LEU A 78 23.00 10.54 14.70
CA LEU A 78 23.49 9.36 15.39
C LEU A 78 24.99 9.12 15.15
N PRO A 79 25.78 8.75 16.19
CA PRO A 79 27.22 8.52 16.03
C PRO A 79 27.59 7.37 15.07
N SER A 80 26.65 6.44 14.83
CA SER A 80 26.81 5.31 13.91
C SER A 80 26.44 5.63 12.47
N SER A 81 26.06 6.88 12.17
CA SER A 81 25.72 7.28 10.80
C SER A 81 26.96 7.34 9.92
N ASP A 82 26.85 6.80 8.71
CA ASP A 82 27.90 6.84 7.68
C ASP A 82 27.30 7.25 6.34
N VAL A 83 27.24 8.55 6.13
CA VAL A 83 26.62 9.20 4.96
C VAL A 83 27.31 8.79 3.66
N GLU A 84 28.67 8.73 3.64
CA GLU A 84 29.41 8.44 2.42
C GLU A 84 29.28 6.96 2.01
N ARG A 85 29.30 6.04 2.96
CA ARG A 85 29.00 4.63 2.70
C ARG A 85 27.62 4.45 2.09
N VAL A 86 26.60 5.06 2.69
CA VAL A 86 25.21 4.91 2.21
C VAL A 86 24.99 5.56 0.85
N LYS A 87 25.67 6.67 0.54
CA LYS A 87 25.67 7.22 -0.83
C LYS A 87 26.22 6.23 -1.84
N SER A 88 27.38 5.61 -1.55
CA SER A 88 27.97 4.61 -2.44
C SER A 88 27.04 3.40 -2.62
N GLU A 89 26.40 2.93 -1.55
CA GLU A 89 25.40 1.85 -1.65
C GLU A 89 24.22 2.22 -2.56
N ILE A 90 23.68 3.45 -2.45
CA ILE A 90 22.57 3.91 -3.31
C ILE A 90 23.02 4.00 -4.77
N GLU A 91 24.23 4.48 -5.06
CA GLU A 91 24.77 4.54 -6.42
C GLU A 91 25.02 3.16 -7.01
N GLU A 92 25.63 2.26 -6.24
CA GLU A 92 26.02 0.92 -6.69
C GLU A 92 24.80 -0.02 -6.80
N ASP A 93 23.88 0.03 -5.83
CA ASP A 93 22.78 -0.91 -5.72
C ASP A 93 21.52 -0.46 -6.47
N ILE A 94 21.31 0.84 -6.56
CA ILE A 94 20.08 1.43 -7.13
C ILE A 94 20.38 2.16 -8.45
N GLY A 95 21.56 2.75 -8.59
CA GLY A 95 21.94 3.55 -9.77
C GLY A 95 21.40 4.98 -9.73
N LEU A 96 21.03 5.50 -8.57
CA LEU A 96 20.59 6.89 -8.41
C LEU A 96 21.80 7.83 -8.25
N ASP A 97 21.68 9.07 -8.77
CA ASP A 97 22.71 10.14 -8.69
C ASP A 97 22.85 10.66 -7.24
N CYS A 98 23.78 10.10 -6.48
CA CYS A 98 23.98 10.38 -5.07
C CYS A 98 24.79 11.61 -4.66
N PRO A 99 25.60 12.28 -5.50
CA PRO A 99 26.13 13.60 -5.15
C PRO A 99 25.05 14.60 -4.73
N LYS A 100 23.82 14.38 -5.17
CA LYS A 100 22.64 15.21 -4.82
C LYS A 100 21.83 14.67 -3.65
N ALA A 101 22.25 13.59 -2.99
CA ALA A 101 21.59 13.07 -1.80
C ALA A 101 21.66 14.07 -0.64
N LEU A 102 20.58 14.19 0.10
CA LEU A 102 20.40 15.19 1.15
C LEU A 102 20.55 14.56 2.54
N PRO A 103 21.64 14.85 3.28
CA PRO A 103 21.78 14.38 4.65
C PRO A 103 20.88 15.21 5.59
N VAL A 104 20.10 14.52 6.42
CA VAL A 104 19.13 15.14 7.32
C VAL A 104 19.05 14.44 8.68
N SER A 105 18.58 15.16 9.67
CA SER A 105 18.05 14.60 10.90
C SER A 105 16.61 15.07 11.09
N ALA A 106 15.65 14.19 10.89
CA ALA A 106 14.26 14.50 11.17
C ALA A 106 14.01 14.79 12.66
N LYS A 107 14.87 14.27 13.55
CA LYS A 107 14.79 14.50 15.00
C LYS A 107 15.21 15.92 15.38
N THR A 108 16.28 16.44 14.81
CA THR A 108 16.81 17.77 15.14
C THR A 108 16.30 18.86 14.19
N GLY A 109 15.81 18.48 13.00
CA GLY A 109 15.40 19.38 11.93
C GLY A 109 16.53 19.78 10.98
N ASP A 110 17.77 19.30 11.22
CA ASP A 110 18.92 19.61 10.38
C ASP A 110 18.70 19.07 8.95
N GLY A 111 18.99 19.87 7.93
CA GLY A 111 18.85 19.53 6.52
C GLY A 111 17.41 19.49 5.99
N VAL A 112 16.38 19.51 6.83
CA VAL A 112 14.97 19.46 6.40
C VAL A 112 14.59 20.63 5.48
N PRO A 113 15.02 21.89 5.72
CA PRO A 113 14.77 22.98 4.78
C PRO A 113 15.35 22.76 3.38
N ASP A 114 16.48 22.05 3.27
CA ASP A 114 17.10 21.76 1.98
C ASP A 114 16.34 20.67 1.21
N VAL A 115 15.68 19.74 1.92
CA VAL A 115 14.74 18.79 1.30
C VAL A 115 13.55 19.52 0.68
N LEU A 116 12.96 20.48 1.38
CA LEU A 116 11.84 21.27 0.86
C LEU A 116 12.24 22.10 -0.37
N GLU A 117 13.44 22.68 -0.38
CA GLU A 117 13.97 23.36 -1.57
C GLU A 117 14.18 22.38 -2.73
N ALA A 118 14.77 21.21 -2.46
CA ALA A 118 15.01 20.20 -3.47
C ALA A 118 13.70 19.69 -4.12
N ILE A 119 12.62 19.56 -3.34
CA ILE A 119 11.28 19.24 -3.88
C ILE A 119 10.86 20.30 -4.90
N VAL A 120 10.97 21.59 -4.54
CA VAL A 120 10.55 22.70 -5.41
C VAL A 120 11.41 22.83 -6.66
N GLU A 121 12.70 22.49 -6.57
CA GLU A 121 13.67 22.62 -7.66
C GLU A 121 13.69 21.42 -8.62
N ARG A 122 13.53 20.22 -8.09
CA ARG A 122 13.79 18.97 -8.83
C ARG A 122 12.50 18.27 -9.28
N LEU A 123 11.43 18.30 -8.46
CA LEU A 123 10.20 17.63 -8.84
C LEU A 123 9.38 18.48 -9.82
N PRO A 124 8.77 17.86 -10.83
CA PRO A 124 7.88 18.58 -11.74
C PRO A 124 6.63 19.06 -11.00
N ALA A 125 6.07 20.16 -11.46
CA ALA A 125 4.77 20.59 -10.98
C ALA A 125 3.67 19.66 -11.54
N PRO A 126 2.54 19.49 -10.83
CA PRO A 126 1.43 18.69 -11.36
C PRO A 126 0.94 19.23 -12.69
N GLU A 127 0.71 18.33 -13.64
CA GLU A 127 0.06 18.66 -14.91
C GLU A 127 -1.45 18.55 -14.77
N GLY A 128 -2.20 19.23 -15.64
CA GLY A 128 -3.65 19.15 -15.71
C GLY A 128 -4.29 20.47 -16.14
N ASN A 129 -5.52 20.38 -16.68
CA ASN A 129 -6.29 21.51 -17.13
C ASN A 129 -7.49 21.77 -16.22
N PRO A 130 -7.51 22.85 -15.42
CA PRO A 130 -8.62 23.14 -14.49
C PRO A 130 -9.98 23.40 -15.18
N ASN A 131 -10.00 23.66 -16.49
CA ASN A 131 -11.22 23.90 -17.26
C ASN A 131 -11.71 22.66 -18.03
N ALA A 132 -10.97 21.54 -18.00
CA ALA A 132 -11.40 20.27 -18.58
C ALA A 132 -12.55 19.65 -17.75
N PRO A 133 -13.23 18.61 -18.27
CA PRO A 133 -14.11 17.78 -17.45
C PRO A 133 -13.37 17.22 -16.25
N LEU A 134 -14.04 17.18 -15.08
CA LEU A 134 -13.42 16.65 -13.86
C LEU A 134 -13.00 15.20 -14.05
N LYS A 135 -11.74 14.93 -13.72
CA LYS A 135 -11.14 13.60 -13.70
C LYS A 135 -10.25 13.50 -12.46
N ALA A 136 -10.70 12.80 -11.44
CA ALA A 136 -9.96 12.65 -10.20
C ALA A 136 -9.82 11.18 -9.82
N LEU A 137 -8.62 10.79 -9.35
CA LEU A 137 -8.27 9.45 -8.93
C LEU A 137 -8.55 9.29 -7.45
N ILE A 138 -9.32 8.27 -7.08
CA ILE A 138 -9.46 7.82 -5.68
C ILE A 138 -8.24 6.95 -5.37
N PHE A 139 -7.42 7.35 -4.41
CA PHE A 139 -6.25 6.56 -4.01
C PHE A 139 -6.33 6.04 -2.58
N ASP A 140 -7.27 6.56 -1.77
CA ASP A 140 -7.57 6.04 -0.43
C ASP A 140 -9.02 6.33 -0.03
N SER A 141 -9.57 5.55 0.89
CA SER A 141 -10.89 5.81 1.48
C SER A 141 -11.04 5.09 2.81
N TRP A 142 -11.75 5.72 3.75
CA TRP A 142 -12.06 5.11 5.04
C TRP A 142 -13.45 5.50 5.51
N TYR A 143 -13.96 4.75 6.48
CA TYR A 143 -15.23 5.03 7.11
C TYR A 143 -15.02 5.81 8.41
N ASP A 144 -15.66 6.94 8.52
CA ASP A 144 -15.76 7.76 9.74
C ASP A 144 -17.18 7.66 10.31
N SER A 145 -17.31 7.41 11.62
CA SER A 145 -18.61 7.21 12.27
C SER A 145 -19.53 8.44 12.23
N TYR A 146 -18.96 9.64 12.04
CA TYR A 146 -19.70 10.90 12.01
C TYR A 146 -19.94 11.43 10.60
N GLN A 147 -19.00 11.19 9.68
CA GLN A 147 -19.01 11.77 8.34
C GLN A 147 -19.38 10.74 7.25
N GLY A 148 -19.47 9.45 7.60
CA GLY A 148 -19.62 8.38 6.63
C GLY A 148 -18.31 8.07 5.90
N VAL A 149 -18.37 7.68 4.65
CA VAL A 149 -17.17 7.41 3.85
C VAL A 149 -16.46 8.71 3.49
N VAL A 150 -15.21 8.82 3.91
CA VAL A 150 -14.26 9.87 3.52
C VAL A 150 -13.42 9.33 2.37
N VAL A 151 -13.42 10.04 1.26
CA VAL A 151 -12.71 9.65 0.04
C VAL A 151 -11.53 10.58 -0.17
N MET A 152 -10.31 10.03 -0.22
CA MET A 152 -9.12 10.75 -0.62
C MET A 152 -8.93 10.66 -2.13
N PHE A 153 -8.69 11.80 -2.75
CA PHE A 153 -8.54 11.85 -4.19
C PHE A 153 -7.48 12.88 -4.62
N ARG A 154 -6.96 12.65 -5.81
CA ARG A 154 -6.16 13.62 -6.55
C ARG A 154 -6.89 14.03 -7.82
N ILE A 155 -7.00 15.34 -8.07
CA ILE A 155 -7.56 15.88 -9.31
C ILE A 155 -6.49 15.85 -10.40
N MET A 156 -6.72 15.07 -11.44
CA MET A 156 -5.90 15.05 -12.65
C MET A 156 -6.27 16.20 -13.57
N ASP A 157 -7.58 16.38 -13.84
CA ASP A 157 -8.14 17.45 -14.66
C ASP A 157 -9.41 18.00 -14.04
N GLY A 158 -9.74 19.24 -14.37
CA GLY A 158 -10.98 19.89 -13.97
C GLY A 158 -10.90 20.57 -12.61
N THR A 159 -12.05 20.89 -12.07
CA THR A 159 -12.23 21.53 -10.76
C THR A 159 -13.45 20.91 -10.08
N LEU A 160 -13.33 20.61 -8.81
CA LEU A 160 -14.37 20.09 -7.94
C LEU A 160 -14.77 21.15 -6.90
N ARG A 161 -16.05 21.36 -6.69
CA ARG A 161 -16.58 22.31 -5.70
C ARG A 161 -17.49 21.61 -4.69
N LYS A 162 -17.57 22.18 -3.53
CA LYS A 162 -18.60 21.81 -2.55
C LYS A 162 -19.98 22.03 -3.16
N GLY A 163 -20.89 21.06 -3.01
CA GLY A 163 -22.23 21.05 -3.61
C GLY A 163 -22.29 20.46 -5.02
N ASP A 164 -21.16 20.18 -5.67
CA ASP A 164 -21.16 19.52 -6.96
C ASP A 164 -21.73 18.10 -6.87
N LYS A 165 -22.42 17.67 -7.92
CA LYS A 165 -22.90 16.31 -8.08
C LYS A 165 -21.86 15.49 -8.84
N ILE A 166 -21.23 14.57 -8.15
CA ILE A 166 -20.22 13.67 -8.71
C ILE A 166 -20.82 12.35 -9.14
N GLU A 167 -20.18 11.69 -10.10
CA GLU A 167 -20.41 10.30 -10.48
C GLU A 167 -19.13 9.50 -10.25
N LEU A 168 -19.25 8.32 -9.64
CA LEU A 168 -18.17 7.33 -9.51
C LEU A 168 -18.16 6.47 -10.77
N PHE A 169 -17.04 6.44 -11.48
CA PHE A 169 -16.97 5.92 -12.85
C PHE A 169 -17.26 4.41 -12.95
N ALA A 170 -16.80 3.61 -11.96
CA ALA A 170 -17.01 2.16 -11.94
C ALA A 170 -18.45 1.77 -11.60
N THR A 171 -19.06 2.41 -10.60
CA THR A 171 -20.38 2.04 -10.11
C THR A 171 -21.52 2.83 -10.77
N LYS A 172 -21.21 3.92 -11.46
CA LYS A 172 -22.17 4.87 -12.03
C LYS A 172 -23.11 5.51 -11.01
N LYS A 173 -22.79 5.35 -9.72
CA LYS A 173 -23.55 5.96 -8.63
C LYS A 173 -23.18 7.45 -8.53
N THR A 174 -24.17 8.27 -8.20
CA THR A 174 -24.01 9.71 -8.07
C THR A 174 -24.21 10.16 -6.64
N TYR A 175 -23.36 11.10 -6.23
CA TYR A 175 -23.37 11.66 -4.86
C TYR A 175 -23.17 13.16 -4.90
N GLU A 176 -23.73 13.88 -3.92
CA GLU A 176 -23.46 15.30 -3.73
C GLU A 176 -22.27 15.49 -2.79
N VAL A 177 -21.36 16.38 -3.12
CA VAL A 177 -20.20 16.72 -2.28
C VAL A 177 -20.66 17.61 -1.14
N ILE A 178 -20.86 17.01 0.03
CA ILE A 178 -21.33 17.73 1.24
C ILE A 178 -20.16 18.48 1.88
N ARG A 179 -19.01 17.82 1.96
CA ARG A 179 -17.78 18.38 2.51
C ARG A 179 -16.64 18.14 1.55
N LEU A 180 -15.85 19.18 1.33
CA LEU A 180 -14.63 19.17 0.52
C LEU A 180 -13.52 19.79 1.34
N GLY A 181 -12.32 19.23 1.35
CA GLY A 181 -11.25 19.79 2.14
C GLY A 181 -9.87 19.17 1.90
N VAL A 182 -8.94 19.61 2.73
CA VAL A 182 -7.53 19.18 2.74
C VAL A 182 -7.06 18.99 4.19
N PHE A 183 -5.97 18.23 4.37
CA PHE A 183 -5.31 18.13 5.67
C PHE A 183 -4.08 19.04 5.73
N SER A 184 -3.98 19.93 6.76
CA SER A 184 -2.87 20.86 6.92
C SER A 184 -2.58 21.25 8.41
N PRO A 185 -2.01 20.39 9.24
CA PRO A 185 -2.19 18.94 9.35
C PRO A 185 -3.62 18.53 9.68
N GLU A 186 -4.39 19.39 10.36
CA GLU A 186 -5.80 19.14 10.63
C GLU A 186 -6.65 19.33 9.38
N SER A 187 -7.85 18.73 9.39
CA SER A 187 -8.79 18.88 8.28
C SER A 187 -9.24 20.34 8.14
N ARG A 188 -9.15 20.89 6.94
CA ARG A 188 -9.62 22.24 6.59
C ARG A 188 -10.58 22.15 5.43
N ASP A 189 -11.75 22.76 5.60
CA ASP A 189 -12.74 22.83 4.54
C ASP A 189 -12.29 23.78 3.43
N MET A 190 -12.60 23.41 2.21
CA MET A 190 -12.31 24.17 1.00
C MET A 190 -13.59 24.32 0.18
N ASP A 191 -13.74 25.46 -0.49
CA ASP A 191 -14.89 25.67 -1.39
C ASP A 191 -14.67 24.97 -2.73
N GLN A 192 -13.40 24.87 -3.18
CA GLN A 192 -13.03 24.20 -4.42
C GLN A 192 -11.60 23.64 -4.36
N LEU A 193 -11.36 22.61 -5.17
CA LEU A 193 -10.04 22.06 -5.49
C LEU A 193 -9.92 21.89 -7.00
N SER A 194 -8.73 22.11 -7.55
CA SER A 194 -8.45 22.12 -9.00
C SER A 194 -7.39 21.11 -9.39
N ALA A 195 -7.18 20.94 -10.69
CA ALA A 195 -6.18 20.04 -11.27
C ALA A 195 -4.82 20.14 -10.56
N GLY A 196 -4.23 19.00 -10.23
CA GLY A 196 -3.00 18.83 -9.47
C GLY A 196 -3.16 18.81 -7.96
N GLU A 197 -4.32 19.18 -7.41
CA GLU A 197 -4.52 19.22 -5.98
C GLU A 197 -4.99 17.88 -5.41
N VAL A 198 -4.53 17.59 -4.19
CA VAL A 198 -4.95 16.44 -3.38
C VAL A 198 -5.88 16.93 -2.27
N GLY A 199 -6.95 16.21 -2.04
CA GLY A 199 -7.92 16.54 -1.00
C GLY A 199 -8.79 15.35 -0.61
N PHE A 200 -9.77 15.63 0.24
CA PHE A 200 -10.80 14.68 0.63
C PHE A 200 -12.20 15.22 0.38
N LEU A 201 -13.13 14.32 0.18
CA LEU A 201 -14.56 14.64 0.14
C LEU A 201 -15.38 13.68 1.01
N CYS A 202 -16.54 14.16 1.47
CA CYS A 202 -17.61 13.35 2.05
C CYS A 202 -18.91 13.65 1.28
N GLY A 203 -19.66 12.61 0.93
CA GLY A 203 -20.79 12.73 0.02
C GLY A 203 -21.98 11.83 0.35
N ASN A 204 -22.30 11.56 1.61
CA ASN A 204 -23.34 10.59 2.00
C ASN A 204 -23.15 9.19 1.39
N ILE A 205 -21.93 8.83 1.06
CA ILE A 205 -21.58 7.48 0.62
C ILE A 205 -21.71 6.58 1.84
N LYS A 206 -22.64 5.61 1.79
CA LYS A 206 -22.95 4.75 2.92
C LYS A 206 -22.09 3.48 2.97
N GLU A 207 -21.68 3.02 1.82
CA GLU A 207 -20.91 1.79 1.65
C GLU A 207 -19.52 2.10 1.09
N LEU A 208 -18.48 1.64 1.76
CA LEU A 208 -17.10 1.83 1.29
C LEU A 208 -16.89 1.18 -0.08
N GLY A 209 -17.57 0.07 -0.35
CA GLY A 209 -17.56 -0.62 -1.64
C GLY A 209 -18.04 0.23 -2.83
N ASP A 210 -18.72 1.34 -2.59
CA ASP A 210 -19.14 2.26 -3.65
C ASP A 210 -17.98 3.17 -4.09
N ALA A 211 -17.13 3.60 -3.15
CA ALA A 211 -15.97 4.45 -3.42
C ALA A 211 -14.68 3.59 -3.43
N LYS A 212 -14.58 2.72 -4.42
CA LYS A 212 -13.42 1.84 -4.56
C LYS A 212 -12.15 2.63 -4.83
N VAL A 213 -11.09 2.26 -4.13
CA VAL A 213 -9.74 2.78 -4.43
C VAL A 213 -9.34 2.39 -5.85
N GLY A 214 -8.83 3.36 -6.61
CA GLY A 214 -8.54 3.22 -8.04
C GLY A 214 -9.68 3.64 -8.96
N ASP A 215 -10.87 3.95 -8.43
CA ASP A 215 -11.95 4.48 -9.25
C ASP A 215 -11.74 5.96 -9.58
N THR A 216 -12.48 6.44 -10.55
CA THR A 216 -12.44 7.82 -11.04
C THR A 216 -13.69 8.57 -10.61
N ILE A 217 -13.47 9.78 -10.06
CA ILE A 217 -14.54 10.74 -9.79
C ILE A 217 -14.66 11.69 -10.98
N THR A 218 -15.89 11.88 -11.45
CA THR A 218 -16.22 12.88 -12.48
C THR A 218 -17.47 13.67 -12.09
N LEU A 219 -17.78 14.77 -12.79
CA LEU A 219 -19.03 15.51 -12.59
C LEU A 219 -20.17 14.81 -13.33
N ALA A 220 -21.31 14.60 -12.67
CA ALA A 220 -22.48 13.96 -13.26
C ALA A 220 -23.04 14.74 -14.47
N GLU A 221 -22.94 16.07 -14.44
CA GLU A 221 -23.42 16.94 -15.52
C GLU A 221 -22.46 17.02 -16.71
N ARG A 222 -21.17 16.81 -16.48
CA ARG A 222 -20.11 16.87 -17.49
C ARG A 222 -19.07 15.79 -17.24
N PRO A 223 -19.41 14.50 -17.49
CA PRO A 223 -18.52 13.40 -17.22
C PRO A 223 -17.28 13.41 -18.12
N CYS A 224 -16.16 12.92 -17.60
CA CYS A 224 -14.96 12.67 -18.39
C CYS A 224 -15.19 11.49 -19.35
N ALA A 225 -14.47 11.48 -20.47
CA ALA A 225 -14.63 10.45 -21.51
C ALA A 225 -14.04 9.10 -21.07
N GLU A 226 -12.96 9.13 -20.28
CA GLU A 226 -12.19 7.95 -19.88
C GLU A 226 -11.86 7.99 -18.39
N ALA A 227 -11.86 6.83 -17.74
CA ALA A 227 -11.37 6.68 -16.38
C ALA A 227 -9.85 6.90 -16.30
N VAL A 228 -9.35 7.28 -15.13
CA VAL A 228 -7.93 7.16 -14.80
C VAL A 228 -7.59 5.66 -14.77
N PRO A 229 -6.40 5.23 -15.25
CA PRO A 229 -5.97 3.85 -15.06
C PRO A 229 -6.06 3.47 -13.56
N GLY A 230 -6.87 2.47 -13.26
CA GLY A 230 -7.11 2.00 -11.90
C GLY A 230 -5.98 1.10 -11.41
N PHE A 231 -6.07 0.73 -10.13
CA PHE A 231 -5.14 -0.21 -9.52
C PHE A 231 -5.55 -1.65 -9.79
N LYS A 232 -4.56 -2.56 -9.80
CA LYS A 232 -4.84 -4.00 -9.80
C LYS A 232 -5.54 -4.38 -8.50
N GLU A 233 -6.55 -5.24 -8.59
CA GLU A 233 -7.22 -5.77 -7.42
C GLU A 233 -6.24 -6.63 -6.60
N VAL A 234 -6.10 -6.29 -5.32
CA VAL A 234 -5.19 -7.02 -4.43
C VAL A 234 -5.94 -8.22 -3.85
N LYS A 235 -5.31 -9.37 -3.94
CA LYS A 235 -5.84 -10.61 -3.36
C LYS A 235 -5.07 -10.97 -2.11
N ALA A 236 -5.78 -11.45 -1.10
CA ALA A 236 -5.17 -12.04 0.07
C ALA A 236 -4.31 -13.25 -0.32
N VAL A 237 -3.14 -13.37 0.29
CA VAL A 237 -2.19 -14.46 0.03
C VAL A 237 -1.94 -15.32 1.26
N VAL A 238 -2.23 -14.80 2.46
CA VAL A 238 -2.13 -15.51 3.74
C VAL A 238 -3.51 -15.62 4.34
N PHE A 239 -3.88 -16.81 4.78
CA PHE A 239 -5.18 -17.10 5.38
C PHE A 239 -5.00 -17.74 6.75
N CYS A 240 -5.77 -17.30 7.75
CA CYS A 240 -5.87 -17.99 9.03
C CYS A 240 -7.31 -17.95 9.56
N GLY A 241 -7.65 -18.88 10.43
CA GLY A 241 -8.87 -18.83 11.22
C GLY A 241 -8.66 -17.99 12.47
N LEU A 242 -9.57 -17.05 12.73
CA LEU A 242 -9.63 -16.27 13.97
C LEU A 242 -10.85 -16.71 14.76
N TYR A 243 -10.64 -17.15 15.98
CA TYR A 243 -11.68 -17.66 16.88
C TYR A 243 -11.63 -16.85 18.19
N PRO A 244 -12.80 -16.47 18.74
CA PRO A 244 -12.81 -15.86 20.06
C PRO A 244 -12.39 -16.90 21.13
N SER A 245 -11.63 -16.46 22.12
CA SER A 245 -11.23 -17.31 23.25
C SER A 245 -12.44 -17.73 24.08
N ASP A 246 -13.44 -16.86 24.23
CA ASP A 246 -14.75 -17.16 24.80
C ASP A 246 -15.80 -17.20 23.66
N PRO A 247 -16.53 -18.31 23.49
CA PRO A 247 -17.59 -18.42 22.49
C PRO A 247 -18.67 -17.34 22.56
N SER A 248 -18.88 -16.70 23.72
CA SER A 248 -19.83 -15.61 23.88
C SER A 248 -19.44 -14.34 23.13
N ASP A 249 -18.16 -14.17 22.79
CA ASP A 249 -17.60 -13.01 22.10
C ASP A 249 -17.68 -13.11 20.57
N TYR A 250 -18.33 -14.16 20.03
CA TYR A 250 -18.48 -14.37 18.58
C TYR A 250 -19.10 -13.14 17.86
N GLU A 251 -20.21 -12.62 18.40
CA GLU A 251 -20.86 -11.45 17.78
C GLU A 251 -20.02 -10.18 17.92
N GLN A 252 -19.26 -10.03 19.00
CA GLN A 252 -18.33 -8.92 19.20
C GLN A 252 -17.18 -9.01 18.19
N LEU A 253 -16.61 -10.21 17.99
CA LEU A 253 -15.58 -10.45 16.97
C LEU A 253 -16.09 -10.12 15.57
N LYS A 254 -17.29 -10.61 15.23
CA LYS A 254 -17.93 -10.30 13.94
C LYS A 254 -18.05 -8.79 13.71
N PHE A 255 -18.59 -8.08 14.68
CA PHE A 255 -18.71 -6.63 14.62
C PHE A 255 -17.36 -5.93 14.44
N ALA A 256 -16.31 -6.40 15.15
CA ALA A 256 -14.97 -5.85 15.03
C ALA A 256 -14.38 -6.09 13.62
N LEU A 257 -14.55 -7.30 13.05
CA LEU A 257 -14.11 -7.62 11.69
C LEU A 257 -14.82 -6.76 10.63
N GLU A 258 -16.14 -6.56 10.76
CA GLU A 258 -16.91 -5.67 9.89
C GLU A 258 -16.37 -4.23 9.95
N LYS A 259 -16.03 -3.74 11.14
CA LYS A 259 -15.45 -2.39 11.32
C LYS A 259 -14.05 -2.26 10.75
N LEU A 260 -13.20 -3.27 10.92
CA LEU A 260 -11.87 -3.27 10.33
C LEU A 260 -11.91 -3.32 8.81
N GLN A 261 -12.79 -4.15 8.24
CA GLN A 261 -12.96 -4.27 6.79
C GLN A 261 -13.43 -2.95 6.14
N LEU A 262 -14.19 -2.11 6.87
CA LEU A 262 -14.57 -0.79 6.38
C LEU A 262 -13.35 0.12 6.12
N ASN A 263 -12.25 -0.10 6.83
CA ASN A 263 -11.05 0.73 6.75
C ASN A 263 -9.87 0.02 6.07
N ASP A 264 -10.04 -1.23 5.68
CA ASP A 264 -9.02 -2.06 5.04
C ASP A 264 -9.62 -2.91 3.92
N ALA A 265 -9.52 -2.39 2.71
CA ALA A 265 -10.06 -3.05 1.52
C ALA A 265 -9.30 -4.34 1.13
N ALA A 266 -8.10 -4.55 1.68
CA ALA A 266 -7.29 -5.73 1.44
C ALA A 266 -7.61 -6.87 2.41
N PHE A 267 -8.29 -6.56 3.51
CA PHE A 267 -8.75 -7.53 4.50
C PHE A 267 -10.06 -8.18 4.07
N SER A 268 -10.10 -9.50 4.09
CA SER A 268 -11.30 -10.30 3.79
C SER A 268 -11.58 -11.29 4.90
N TRP A 269 -12.85 -11.60 5.13
CA TRP A 269 -13.24 -12.61 6.10
C TRP A 269 -14.54 -13.29 5.70
N GLU A 270 -14.71 -14.55 6.12
CA GLU A 270 -15.92 -15.35 5.98
C GLU A 270 -16.14 -16.18 7.26
N PRO A 271 -17.40 -16.52 7.62
CA PRO A 271 -17.67 -17.41 8.74
C PRO A 271 -17.03 -18.77 8.55
N GLU A 272 -16.43 -19.30 9.61
CA GLU A 272 -15.81 -20.63 9.65
C GLU A 272 -16.23 -21.37 10.92
N THR A 273 -16.27 -22.71 10.84
CA THR A 273 -16.53 -23.55 12.00
C THR A 273 -15.43 -24.60 12.14
N SER A 274 -14.81 -24.63 13.30
CA SER A 274 -13.84 -25.65 13.69
C SER A 274 -14.46 -26.64 14.68
N GLN A 275 -14.17 -27.94 14.53
CA GLN A 275 -14.61 -28.94 15.48
C GLN A 275 -13.97 -28.76 16.87
N ALA A 276 -12.76 -28.19 16.93
CA ALA A 276 -12.01 -27.99 18.17
C ALA A 276 -12.27 -26.61 18.80
N LEU A 277 -12.45 -25.55 17.98
CA LEU A 277 -12.51 -24.15 18.44
C LEU A 277 -13.92 -23.54 18.34
N GLY A 278 -14.88 -24.27 17.74
CA GLY A 278 -16.25 -23.77 17.58
C GLY A 278 -16.39 -22.80 16.40
N PHE A 279 -17.19 -21.77 16.58
CA PHE A 279 -17.48 -20.77 15.56
C PHE A 279 -16.42 -19.68 15.56
N GLY A 280 -15.96 -19.30 14.38
CA GLY A 280 -14.99 -18.24 14.15
C GLY A 280 -15.08 -17.71 12.73
N PHE A 281 -13.98 -17.12 12.26
CA PHE A 281 -13.92 -16.52 10.95
C PHE A 281 -12.60 -16.88 10.27
N ARG A 282 -12.69 -17.26 9.00
CA ARG A 282 -11.53 -17.37 8.15
C ARG A 282 -11.22 -16.01 7.56
N CYS A 283 -10.00 -15.53 7.83
CA CYS A 283 -9.54 -14.21 7.43
C CYS A 283 -8.40 -14.32 6.41
N GLY A 284 -8.41 -13.40 5.44
CA GLY A 284 -7.39 -13.29 4.41
C GLY A 284 -6.60 -11.98 4.54
N PHE A 285 -5.28 -12.06 4.38
CA PHE A 285 -4.32 -10.98 4.62
C PHE A 285 -3.32 -10.85 3.47
N LEU A 286 -2.68 -9.69 3.33
CA LEU A 286 -1.62 -9.43 2.35
C LEU A 286 -0.31 -10.15 2.69
N GLY A 287 -0.04 -10.35 3.97
CA GLY A 287 1.16 -11.00 4.49
C GLY A 287 1.07 -11.21 5.98
N LEU A 288 2.17 -11.68 6.58
CA LEU A 288 2.22 -12.00 8.02
C LEU A 288 2.14 -10.74 8.89
N LEU A 289 2.83 -9.66 8.51
CA LEU A 289 2.78 -8.40 9.26
C LEU A 289 1.37 -7.79 9.23
N HIS A 290 0.70 -7.84 8.07
CA HIS A 290 -0.69 -7.40 7.97
C HIS A 290 -1.60 -8.21 8.91
N MET A 291 -1.42 -9.53 8.97
CA MET A 291 -2.14 -10.40 9.89
C MET A 291 -1.91 -10.02 11.36
N GLU A 292 -0.66 -9.80 11.76
CA GLU A 292 -0.29 -9.40 13.13
C GLU A 292 -0.92 -8.06 13.51
N ILE A 293 -0.89 -7.07 12.60
CA ILE A 293 -1.52 -5.75 12.83
C ILE A 293 -3.03 -5.88 13.05
N ILE A 294 -3.72 -6.66 12.21
CA ILE A 294 -5.17 -6.87 12.36
C ILE A 294 -5.49 -7.56 13.68
N GLN A 295 -4.71 -8.59 14.08
CA GLN A 295 -4.89 -9.25 15.37
C GLN A 295 -4.70 -8.28 16.54
N GLU A 296 -3.61 -7.51 16.53
CA GLU A 296 -3.33 -6.53 17.58
C GLU A 296 -4.42 -5.44 17.67
N ARG A 297 -4.97 -5.01 16.53
CA ARG A 297 -6.10 -4.08 16.51
C ARG A 297 -7.37 -4.68 17.08
N LEU A 298 -7.68 -5.94 16.77
CA LEU A 298 -8.82 -6.65 17.35
C LEU A 298 -8.73 -6.74 18.88
N GLU A 299 -7.55 -7.05 19.39
CA GLU A 299 -7.30 -7.13 20.82
C GLU A 299 -7.34 -5.76 21.52
N ARG A 300 -6.66 -4.75 20.95
CA ARG A 300 -6.53 -3.42 21.60
C ARG A 300 -7.73 -2.50 21.40
N GLU A 301 -8.27 -2.42 20.18
CA GLU A 301 -9.35 -1.49 19.87
C GLU A 301 -10.73 -2.05 20.25
N PHE A 302 -10.90 -3.37 20.10
CA PHE A 302 -12.18 -4.05 20.30
C PHE A 302 -12.22 -4.95 21.53
N GLN A 303 -11.08 -5.14 22.22
CA GLN A 303 -10.96 -5.95 23.44
C GLN A 303 -11.48 -7.39 23.25
N VAL A 304 -11.16 -8.00 22.12
CA VAL A 304 -11.50 -9.39 21.81
C VAL A 304 -10.26 -10.25 21.95
N ASP A 305 -10.26 -11.19 22.89
CA ASP A 305 -9.21 -12.18 23.02
C ASP A 305 -9.36 -13.26 21.94
N LEU A 306 -8.27 -13.52 21.20
CA LEU A 306 -8.29 -14.34 19.99
C LEU A 306 -7.44 -15.60 20.09
N ILE A 307 -7.92 -16.65 19.42
CA ILE A 307 -7.13 -17.83 19.04
C ILE A 307 -6.95 -17.77 17.53
N ALA A 308 -5.71 -17.60 17.07
CA ALA A 308 -5.38 -17.64 15.65
C ALA A 308 -4.84 -19.03 15.28
N THR A 309 -5.30 -19.57 14.15
CA THR A 309 -4.74 -20.80 13.59
C THR A 309 -3.43 -20.51 12.85
N ALA A 310 -2.63 -21.55 12.57
CA ALA A 310 -1.47 -21.40 11.72
C ALA A 310 -1.84 -20.85 10.33
N PRO A 311 -1.05 -19.92 9.77
CA PRO A 311 -1.29 -19.40 8.44
C PRO A 311 -1.30 -20.50 7.38
N SER A 312 -2.16 -20.36 6.37
CA SER A 312 -2.29 -21.30 5.25
C SER A 312 -2.41 -20.54 3.93
N VAL A 313 -2.26 -21.29 2.83
CA VAL A 313 -2.38 -20.78 1.45
C VAL A 313 -3.56 -21.47 0.75
N ILE A 314 -3.92 -20.97 -0.45
CA ILE A 314 -4.93 -21.59 -1.29
C ILE A 314 -4.30 -22.77 -2.03
N TYR A 315 -4.95 -23.94 -1.95
CA TYR A 315 -4.59 -25.13 -2.73
C TYR A 315 -5.51 -25.26 -3.94
N ARG A 316 -4.99 -25.83 -5.02
CA ARG A 316 -5.81 -26.23 -6.16
C ARG A 316 -5.92 -27.76 -6.17
N VAL A 317 -7.15 -28.26 -6.17
CA VAL A 317 -7.44 -29.69 -6.12
C VAL A 317 -8.11 -30.12 -7.43
N GLU A 318 -7.53 -31.13 -8.07
CA GLU A 318 -8.12 -31.81 -9.22
C GLU A 318 -8.74 -33.12 -8.76
N THR A 319 -10.02 -33.30 -9.08
CA THR A 319 -10.77 -34.47 -8.70
C THR A 319 -10.91 -35.48 -9.87
N THR A 320 -11.22 -36.75 -9.56
CA THR A 320 -11.30 -37.85 -10.53
C THR A 320 -12.33 -37.63 -11.64
N ASP A 321 -13.26 -36.71 -11.48
CA ASP A 321 -14.22 -36.28 -12.49
C ASP A 321 -13.66 -35.16 -13.42
N GLY A 322 -12.36 -34.79 -13.28
CA GLY A 322 -11.68 -33.77 -14.07
C GLY A 322 -12.01 -32.34 -13.65
N LYS A 323 -12.65 -32.15 -12.51
CA LYS A 323 -12.97 -30.83 -11.96
C LYS A 323 -11.80 -30.28 -11.19
N THR A 324 -11.41 -29.01 -11.44
CA THR A 324 -10.41 -28.29 -10.66
C THR A 324 -11.10 -27.27 -9.78
N THR A 325 -10.81 -27.30 -8.48
CA THR A 325 -11.41 -26.40 -7.48
C THR A 325 -10.31 -25.79 -6.63
N GLU A 326 -10.40 -24.50 -6.35
CA GLU A 326 -9.52 -23.81 -5.38
C GLU A 326 -10.06 -24.03 -3.97
N ILE A 327 -9.19 -24.46 -3.07
CA ILE A 327 -9.50 -24.77 -1.67
C ILE A 327 -8.71 -23.81 -0.78
N ASP A 328 -9.39 -22.89 -0.19
CA ASP A 328 -8.88 -21.92 0.78
C ASP A 328 -9.05 -22.39 2.23
N ASN A 329 -9.96 -23.34 2.45
CA ASN A 329 -10.31 -23.84 3.78
C ASN A 329 -10.17 -25.38 3.80
N PRO A 330 -9.42 -25.96 4.77
CA PRO A 330 -9.29 -27.43 4.90
C PRO A 330 -10.60 -28.17 5.01
N SER A 331 -11.65 -27.55 5.54
CA SER A 331 -12.99 -28.18 5.64
C SER A 331 -13.68 -28.38 4.29
N LYS A 332 -13.25 -27.65 3.25
CA LYS A 332 -13.76 -27.77 1.87
C LYS A 332 -13.00 -28.83 1.06
N LEU A 333 -11.98 -29.49 1.66
CA LEU A 333 -11.20 -30.53 0.95
C LEU A 333 -12.09 -31.71 0.59
N PRO A 334 -12.12 -32.15 -0.68
CA PRO A 334 -12.86 -33.34 -1.10
C PRO A 334 -12.33 -34.58 -0.40
N ASP A 335 -13.16 -35.66 -0.41
CA ASP A 335 -12.70 -36.97 0.04
C ASP A 335 -11.37 -37.35 -0.64
N PRO A 336 -10.34 -37.76 0.10
CA PRO A 336 -9.04 -38.14 -0.45
C PRO A 336 -9.12 -39.16 -1.60
N ALA A 337 -10.11 -40.06 -1.57
CA ALA A 337 -10.33 -41.02 -2.64
C ALA A 337 -10.80 -40.41 -3.98
N ARG A 338 -11.23 -39.16 -3.96
CA ARG A 338 -11.67 -38.44 -5.16
C ARG A 338 -10.61 -37.43 -5.65
N ILE A 339 -9.49 -37.28 -4.98
CA ILE A 339 -8.42 -36.35 -5.35
C ILE A 339 -7.46 -37.06 -6.30
N THR A 340 -7.29 -36.51 -7.49
CA THR A 340 -6.31 -36.96 -8.46
C THR A 340 -4.97 -36.26 -8.27
N ASN A 341 -5.02 -34.92 -8.14
CA ASN A 341 -3.85 -34.07 -7.94
C ASN A 341 -4.16 -32.95 -6.93
N LEU A 342 -3.14 -32.64 -6.14
CA LEU A 342 -3.15 -31.49 -5.22
C LEU A 342 -2.00 -30.57 -5.62
N TYR A 343 -2.34 -29.31 -5.91
CA TYR A 343 -1.36 -28.30 -6.27
C TYR A 343 -1.28 -27.25 -5.17
N GLU A 344 -0.07 -26.92 -4.78
CA GLU A 344 0.24 -25.79 -3.91
C GLU A 344 0.72 -24.60 -4.74
N PRO A 345 0.48 -23.35 -4.30
CA PRO A 345 0.99 -22.18 -5.00
C PRO A 345 2.50 -22.08 -4.86
N TYR A 346 3.17 -21.79 -5.96
CA TYR A 346 4.58 -21.44 -6.00
C TYR A 346 4.71 -19.97 -6.39
N VAL A 347 5.63 -19.28 -5.74
CA VAL A 347 6.01 -17.92 -6.11
C VAL A 347 7.37 -17.93 -6.76
N ARG A 348 7.53 -17.13 -7.80
CA ARG A 348 8.85 -16.83 -8.36
C ARG A 348 9.40 -15.62 -7.65
N ILE A 349 10.58 -15.78 -7.05
CA ILE A 349 11.26 -14.72 -6.32
C ILE A 349 12.63 -14.46 -6.94
N ASP A 350 13.00 -13.19 -7.02
CA ASP A 350 14.34 -12.73 -7.40
C ASP A 350 15.00 -12.15 -6.12
N ILE A 351 16.02 -12.84 -5.64
CA ILE A 351 16.71 -12.52 -4.39
C ILE A 351 18.00 -11.77 -4.73
N HIS A 352 18.06 -10.50 -4.37
CA HIS A 352 19.26 -9.69 -4.49
C HIS A 352 20.11 -9.84 -3.24
N VAL A 353 21.31 -10.37 -3.37
CA VAL A 353 22.14 -10.72 -2.22
C VAL A 353 23.62 -10.40 -2.49
N PRO A 354 24.38 -9.89 -1.49
CA PRO A 354 25.83 -9.77 -1.60
C PRO A 354 26.45 -11.16 -1.84
N SER A 355 27.54 -11.21 -2.62
CA SER A 355 28.20 -12.46 -3.00
C SER A 355 28.55 -13.37 -1.81
N ASP A 356 28.89 -12.79 -0.66
CA ASP A 356 29.30 -13.52 0.55
C ASP A 356 28.13 -14.31 1.18
N TYR A 357 26.89 -13.93 0.94
CA TYR A 357 25.69 -14.56 1.51
C TYR A 357 24.99 -15.52 0.56
N VAL A 358 25.44 -15.63 -0.70
CA VAL A 358 24.82 -16.49 -1.73
C VAL A 358 24.63 -17.92 -1.24
N GLY A 359 25.67 -18.52 -0.64
CA GLY A 359 25.59 -19.90 -0.13
C GLY A 359 24.56 -20.10 0.99
N ASN A 360 24.42 -19.12 1.88
CA ASN A 360 23.44 -19.17 2.98
C ASN A 360 22.01 -19.05 2.44
N VAL A 361 21.79 -18.18 1.48
CA VAL A 361 20.48 -17.99 0.83
C VAL A 361 20.09 -19.22 0.03
N MET A 362 21.00 -19.79 -0.75
CA MET A 362 20.76 -21.03 -1.51
C MET A 362 20.35 -22.17 -0.58
N LYS A 363 21.10 -22.37 0.52
CA LYS A 363 20.78 -23.38 1.53
C LYS A 363 19.36 -23.16 2.13
N LEU A 364 19.01 -21.93 2.47
CA LEU A 364 17.68 -21.60 2.99
C LEU A 364 16.58 -21.92 1.98
N CYS A 365 16.79 -21.57 0.70
CA CYS A 365 15.83 -21.86 -0.36
C CYS A 365 15.65 -23.38 -0.57
N GLU A 366 16.75 -24.15 -0.54
CA GLU A 366 16.69 -25.61 -0.63
C GLU A 366 15.94 -26.24 0.54
N GLU A 367 16.21 -25.79 1.78
CA GLU A 367 15.47 -26.23 2.98
C GLU A 367 13.96 -25.95 2.89
N LYS A 368 13.58 -24.90 2.15
CA LYS A 368 12.17 -24.52 1.87
C LYS A 368 11.62 -25.15 0.60
N ARG A 369 12.29 -26.17 0.04
CA ARG A 369 11.90 -26.89 -1.20
C ARG A 369 11.97 -26.02 -2.47
N GLY A 370 12.76 -24.94 -2.45
CA GLY A 370 12.93 -24.03 -3.58
C GLY A 370 13.67 -24.68 -4.75
N ILE A 371 13.26 -24.32 -5.95
CA ILE A 371 13.88 -24.75 -7.21
C ILE A 371 14.58 -23.54 -7.81
N GLN A 372 15.92 -23.59 -7.86
CA GLN A 372 16.71 -22.54 -8.51
C GLN A 372 16.44 -22.52 -10.01
N LYS A 373 16.09 -21.36 -10.55
CA LYS A 373 15.85 -21.15 -11.99
C LYS A 373 16.98 -20.42 -12.68
N ASN A 374 17.51 -19.39 -12.03
CA ASN A 374 18.58 -18.59 -12.61
C ASN A 374 19.48 -18.00 -11.52
N MET A 375 20.69 -17.62 -11.91
CA MET A 375 21.63 -16.86 -11.08
C MET A 375 22.44 -15.94 -11.98
N GLY A 376 22.50 -14.67 -11.66
CA GLY A 376 23.21 -13.66 -12.43
C GLY A 376 23.93 -12.65 -11.52
N TYR A 377 24.96 -12.00 -12.03
CA TYR A 377 25.69 -10.94 -11.34
C TYR A 377 25.21 -9.58 -11.87
N LEU A 378 24.72 -8.72 -10.98
CA LEU A 378 24.32 -7.35 -11.32
C LEU A 378 25.47 -6.35 -11.23
N ALA A 379 26.37 -6.55 -10.26
CA ALA A 379 27.57 -5.76 -10.00
C ALA A 379 28.68 -6.63 -9.44
N GLN A 380 29.87 -6.06 -9.19
CA GLN A 380 31.02 -6.82 -8.68
C GLN A 380 30.76 -7.59 -7.39
N ASN A 381 29.80 -7.13 -6.56
CA ASN A 381 29.50 -7.72 -5.25
C ASN A 381 28.01 -8.06 -5.05
N ARG A 382 27.18 -8.01 -6.10
CA ARG A 382 25.74 -8.33 -6.01
C ARG A 382 25.34 -9.43 -6.99
N VAL A 383 24.63 -10.41 -6.46
CA VAL A 383 24.10 -11.56 -7.18
C VAL A 383 22.59 -11.55 -7.11
N VAL A 384 21.92 -11.83 -8.22
CA VAL A 384 20.48 -12.10 -8.27
C VAL A 384 20.29 -13.59 -8.43
N ILE A 385 19.52 -14.18 -7.53
CA ILE A 385 19.19 -15.61 -7.59
C ILE A 385 17.68 -15.73 -7.75
N THR A 386 17.23 -16.35 -8.82
CA THR A 386 15.81 -16.61 -9.07
C THR A 386 15.45 -18.00 -8.59
N TYR A 387 14.48 -18.08 -7.71
CA TYR A 387 13.89 -19.32 -7.20
C TYR A 387 12.38 -19.37 -7.48
N GLU A 388 11.88 -20.60 -7.62
CA GLU A 388 10.46 -20.94 -7.40
C GLU A 388 10.36 -21.68 -6.06
N LEU A 389 9.53 -21.14 -5.15
CA LEU A 389 9.35 -21.61 -3.77
C LEU A 389 7.87 -21.82 -3.50
#